data_c2776d4797ac792fd6298869f39f239c
#
_entry.id   c2776d4797ac792fd6298869f39f239c
#
_cell.length_a   1.000
_cell.length_b   1.000
_cell.length_c   1.000
_cell.angle_alpha   90.00
_cell.angle_beta   90.00
_cell.angle_gamma   90.00
#
_symmetry.space_group_name_H-M   'P 1'
#
loop_
_entity.id
_entity.type
_entity.pdbx_description
1 polymer ?
#
loop_
_entity_poly.entity_id
_entity_poly.type
_entity_poly.pdbx_seq_one_letter_code
_entity_poly.pdbx_strand_id
1 'polypeptide(L)'
;MRSVAMDIETESLTPEKIWCICAEDVQTGEKEHFVHLTTIQEEKERFIEYCSRYDRFIFHNGICFDVPIINRLVKKDLIPLESVIDTLIVSRLVDFDLKHGHG
;
A
#
# COMPACT_ATOMS: atom_id res chain seq x y z
N MET A 1 11.20 -14.17 -2.19
CA MET A 1 9.94 -13.37 -2.16
C MET A 1 10.30 -11.90 -1.90
N ARG A 2 9.79 -11.02 -2.73
CA ARG A 2 10.08 -9.58 -2.62
C ARG A 2 8.90 -8.86 -1.97
N SER A 3 9.19 -8.01 -1.00
CA SER A 3 8.19 -7.23 -0.26
C SER A 3 8.46 -5.74 -0.40
N VAL A 4 7.39 -4.97 -0.48
CA VAL A 4 7.45 -3.52 -0.57
C VAL A 4 6.49 -2.90 0.45
N ALA A 5 6.95 -1.88 1.16
CA ALA A 5 6.11 -1.08 2.04
C ALA A 5 5.63 0.15 1.27
N MET A 6 4.34 0.44 1.36
CA MET A 6 3.74 1.56 0.63
C MET A 6 2.85 2.41 1.53
N ASP A 7 2.78 3.70 1.19
CA ASP A 7 1.89 4.66 1.82
C ASP A 7 1.36 5.60 0.74
N ILE A 8 0.05 5.91 0.78
CA ILE A 8 -0.56 6.80 -0.21
C ILE A 8 -1.05 8.10 0.43
N GLU A 9 -0.97 9.17 -0.36
CA GLU A 9 -1.52 10.47 -0.02
C GLU A 9 -2.63 10.80 -1.01
N THR A 10 -3.81 11.11 -0.50
CA THR A 10 -5.00 11.40 -1.31
C THR A 10 -5.64 12.72 -0.90
N GLU A 11 -6.62 13.18 -1.69
CA GLU A 11 -7.31 14.44 -1.42
C GLU A 11 -8.29 14.36 -0.24
N SER A 12 -8.83 13.17 0.05
CA SER A 12 -9.85 12.99 1.08
C SER A 12 -10.04 11.52 1.42
N LEU A 13 -10.98 11.24 2.33
CA LEU A 13 -11.34 9.86 2.70
C LEU A 13 -12.09 9.11 1.59
N THR A 14 -12.70 9.84 0.65
CA THR A 14 -13.36 9.27 -0.51
C THR A 14 -12.73 9.81 -1.79
N PRO A 15 -11.46 9.48 -2.03
CA PRO A 15 -10.70 10.18 -3.06
C PRO A 15 -11.03 9.71 -4.48
N GLU A 16 -10.92 10.64 -5.41
CA GLU A 16 -10.90 10.35 -6.84
C GLU A 16 -9.50 10.58 -7.43
N LYS A 17 -8.57 11.09 -6.62
CA LYS A 17 -7.20 11.36 -7.03
C LYS A 17 -6.21 10.84 -6.00
N ILE A 18 -5.14 10.24 -6.48
CA ILE A 18 -3.99 9.87 -5.67
C ILE A 18 -2.90 10.91 -5.94
N TRP A 19 -2.52 11.68 -4.91
CA TRP A 19 -1.47 12.69 -5.05
C TRP A 19 -0.10 12.06 -5.17
N CYS A 20 0.24 11.18 -4.23
CA CYS A 20 1.49 10.46 -4.32
C CYS A 20 1.42 9.10 -3.60
N ILE A 21 2.32 8.22 -4.01
CA ILE A 21 2.59 6.96 -3.32
C ILE A 21 4.08 6.93 -3.02
N CYS A 22 4.41 6.66 -1.76
CA CYS A 22 5.78 6.42 -1.32
C CYS A 22 5.97 4.92 -1.13
N ALA A 23 7.02 4.36 -1.69
CA ALA A 23 7.31 2.93 -1.61
C ALA A 23 8.75 2.69 -1.18
N GLU A 24 8.97 1.62 -0.40
CA GLU A 24 10.29 1.22 0.03
C GLU A 24 10.43 -0.29 -0.10
N ASP A 25 11.46 -0.71 -0.83
CA ASP A 25 11.82 -2.13 -0.94
C ASP A 25 12.34 -2.62 0.41
N VAL A 26 11.68 -3.62 0.99
CA VAL A 26 12.02 -4.10 2.33
C VAL A 26 13.40 -4.75 2.39
N GLN A 27 13.81 -5.43 1.32
CA GLN A 27 15.08 -6.12 1.27
C GLN A 27 16.27 -5.18 1.04
N THR A 28 16.11 -4.19 0.15
CA THR A 28 17.20 -3.30 -0.24
C THR A 28 17.18 -1.94 0.45
N GLY A 29 16.02 -1.51 0.97
CA GLY A 29 15.82 -0.18 1.52
C GLY A 29 15.67 0.91 0.46
N GLU A 30 15.62 0.55 -0.81
CA GLU A 30 15.48 1.49 -1.91
C GLU A 30 14.11 2.13 -1.90
N LYS A 31 14.07 3.46 -2.02
CA LYS A 31 12.82 4.23 -1.96
C LYS A 31 12.42 4.75 -3.33
N GLU A 32 11.11 4.80 -3.57
CA GLU A 32 10.55 5.30 -4.81
C GLU A 32 9.31 6.15 -4.54
N HIS A 33 9.08 7.16 -5.39
CA HIS A 33 7.91 8.03 -5.30
C HIS A 33 7.16 8.01 -6.62
N PHE A 34 5.84 8.01 -6.53
CA PHE A 34 4.94 8.10 -7.69
C PHE A 34 3.98 9.23 -7.43
N VAL A 35 3.92 10.20 -8.35
CA VAL A 35 3.09 11.40 -8.18
C VAL A 35 2.06 11.51 -9.31
N HIS A 36 0.89 12.09 -8.97
CA HIS A 36 -0.18 12.35 -9.93
C HIS A 36 -0.61 11.12 -10.73
N LEU A 37 -0.73 9.98 -10.04
CA LEU A 37 -1.03 8.69 -10.68
C LEU A 37 -2.34 8.66 -11.43
N THR A 38 -3.31 9.48 -11.03
CA THR A 38 -4.62 9.50 -11.68
C THR A 38 -4.70 10.50 -12.83
N THR A 39 -3.69 11.36 -13.00
CA THR A 39 -3.68 12.39 -14.04
C THR A 39 -2.56 12.25 -15.05
N ILE A 40 -1.45 11.60 -14.68
CA ILE A 40 -0.29 11.41 -15.56
C ILE A 40 -0.20 9.92 -15.92
N GLN A 41 -0.48 9.59 -17.18
CA GLN A 41 -0.51 8.20 -17.63
C GLN A 41 0.84 7.50 -17.49
N GLU A 42 1.94 8.20 -17.75
CA GLU A 42 3.29 7.63 -17.63
C GLU A 42 3.60 7.21 -16.19
N GLU A 43 3.18 8.01 -15.21
CA GLU A 43 3.35 7.68 -13.80
C GLU A 43 2.50 6.46 -13.40
N LYS A 44 1.29 6.38 -13.92
CA LYS A 44 0.42 5.22 -13.69
C LYS A 44 1.07 3.94 -14.21
N GLU A 45 1.59 3.97 -15.43
CA GLU A 45 2.24 2.82 -16.03
C GLU A 45 3.52 2.43 -15.30
N ARG A 46 4.29 3.41 -14.85
CA ARG A 46 5.49 3.19 -14.06
C ARG A 46 5.16 2.50 -12.73
N PHE A 47 4.09 2.93 -12.08
CA PHE A 47 3.65 2.32 -10.83
C PHE A 47 3.17 0.87 -11.03
N ILE A 48 2.40 0.63 -12.09
CA ILE A 48 1.92 -0.72 -12.40
C ILE A 48 3.11 -1.68 -12.64
N GLU A 49 4.09 -1.24 -13.40
CA GLU A 49 5.30 -2.03 -13.65
C GLU A 49 6.09 -2.26 -12.35
N TYR A 50 6.20 -1.23 -11.51
CA TYR A 50 6.86 -1.34 -10.21
C TYR A 50 6.19 -2.40 -9.34
N CYS A 51 4.86 -2.40 -9.24
CA CYS A 51 4.11 -3.38 -8.46
C CYS A 51 4.32 -4.81 -8.94
N SER A 52 4.56 -5.00 -10.24
CA SER A 52 4.76 -6.33 -10.81
C SER A 52 6.03 -7.02 -10.31
N ARG A 53 6.94 -6.28 -9.69
CA ARG A 53 8.21 -6.81 -9.15
C ARG A 53 8.07 -7.42 -7.76
N TYR A 54 6.93 -7.22 -7.11
CA TYR A 54 6.76 -7.57 -5.70
C TYR A 54 5.70 -8.64 -5.50
N ASP A 55 5.92 -9.47 -4.48
CA ASP A 55 5.01 -10.55 -4.10
C ASP A 55 4.14 -10.18 -2.91
N ARG A 56 4.63 -9.29 -2.07
CA ARG A 56 3.91 -8.82 -0.87
C ARG A 56 3.94 -7.32 -0.77
N PHE A 57 2.82 -6.78 -0.31
CA PHE A 57 2.61 -5.34 -0.15
C PHE A 57 2.25 -5.05 1.30
N ILE A 58 3.05 -4.23 1.96
CA ILE A 58 2.90 -3.90 3.37
C ILE A 58 2.30 -2.50 3.48
N PHE A 59 1.15 -2.40 4.13
CA PHE A 59 0.45 -1.13 4.35
C PHE A 59 0.09 -0.99 5.82
N HIS A 60 -0.17 0.25 6.24
CA HIS A 60 -0.80 0.54 7.52
C HIS A 60 -2.26 0.94 7.24
N ASN A 61 -3.21 0.08 7.62
CA ASN A 61 -4.63 0.22 7.29
C ASN A 61 -4.93 0.08 5.78
N GLY A 62 -4.09 -0.69 5.07
CA GLY A 62 -4.18 -0.81 3.62
C GLY A 62 -5.42 -1.55 3.15
N ILE A 63 -5.90 -2.55 3.92
CA ILE A 63 -7.08 -3.33 3.54
C ILE A 63 -8.33 -2.46 3.51
N CYS A 64 -8.46 -1.52 4.46
CA CYS A 64 -9.64 -0.66 4.55
C CYS A 64 -9.53 0.61 3.70
N PHE A 65 -8.33 1.06 3.37
CA PHE A 65 -8.14 2.35 2.72
C PHE A 65 -7.27 2.28 1.46
N ASP A 66 -5.96 1.98 1.59
CA ASP A 66 -5.00 2.12 0.50
C ASP A 66 -5.26 1.18 -0.67
N VAL A 67 -5.46 -0.10 -0.40
CA VAL A 67 -5.62 -1.12 -1.44
C VAL A 67 -6.89 -0.91 -2.26
N PRO A 68 -8.07 -0.69 -1.64
CA PRO A 68 -9.28 -0.41 -2.42
C PRO A 68 -9.13 0.82 -3.32
N ILE A 69 -8.46 1.87 -2.86
CA ILE A 69 -8.26 3.09 -3.62
C ILE A 69 -7.33 2.84 -4.81
N ILE A 70 -6.21 2.16 -4.59
CA ILE A 70 -5.27 1.83 -5.66
C ILE A 70 -5.95 0.96 -6.73
N ASN A 71 -6.68 -0.07 -6.30
CA ASN A 71 -7.35 -0.98 -7.23
C ASN A 71 -8.49 -0.31 -7.99
N ARG A 72 -9.08 0.75 -7.42
CA ARG A 72 -10.14 1.50 -8.10
C ARG A 72 -9.58 2.55 -9.06
N LEU A 73 -8.56 3.29 -8.65
CA LEU A 73 -8.10 4.48 -9.39
C LEU A 73 -6.93 4.21 -10.34
N VAL A 74 -6.13 3.19 -10.08
CA VAL A 74 -4.96 2.89 -10.91
C VAL A 74 -5.26 1.74 -11.87
N LYS A 75 -5.51 0.56 -11.34
CA LYS A 75 -5.85 -0.62 -12.16
C LYS A 75 -6.60 -1.61 -11.28
N LYS A 76 -7.73 -2.12 -11.80
CA LYS A 76 -8.53 -3.13 -11.09
C LYS A 76 -7.68 -4.36 -10.75
N ASP A 77 -7.78 -4.80 -9.50
CA ASP A 77 -7.06 -5.98 -8.99
C ASP A 77 -5.53 -5.91 -9.13
N LEU A 78 -4.98 -4.70 -9.18
CA LEU A 78 -3.52 -4.51 -9.25
C LEU A 78 -2.82 -5.12 -8.04
N ILE A 79 -3.37 -4.89 -6.83
CA ILE A 79 -2.84 -5.43 -5.59
C ILE A 79 -3.84 -6.43 -5.02
N PRO A 80 -3.57 -7.76 -5.15
CA PRO A 80 -4.45 -8.77 -4.60
C PRO A 80 -4.46 -8.73 -3.07
N LEU A 81 -5.64 -8.86 -2.45
CA LEU A 81 -5.76 -8.82 -0.99
C LEU A 81 -4.92 -9.90 -0.30
N GLU A 82 -4.79 -11.07 -0.91
CA GLU A 82 -3.99 -12.17 -0.34
C GLU A 82 -2.49 -11.86 -0.27
N SER A 83 -2.04 -10.83 -1.01
CA SER A 83 -0.63 -10.40 -1.00
C SER A 83 -0.37 -9.24 -0.02
N VAL A 84 -1.40 -8.77 0.68
CA VAL A 84 -1.31 -7.59 1.56
C VAL A 84 -1.03 -8.00 3.00
N ILE A 85 -0.07 -7.31 3.62
CA ILE A 85 0.15 -7.37 5.07
C ILE A 85 -0.24 -6.01 5.63
N ASP A 86 -1.25 -5.99 6.51
CA ASP A 86 -1.74 -4.76 7.10
C ASP A 86 -1.19 -4.61 8.51
N THR A 87 -0.26 -3.66 8.69
CA THR A 87 0.40 -3.48 9.98
C THR A 87 -0.54 -2.91 11.05
N LEU A 88 -1.62 -2.25 10.66
CA LEU A 88 -2.61 -1.79 11.64
C LEU A 88 -3.29 -2.98 12.32
N ILE A 89 -3.65 -4.01 11.55
CA ILE A 89 -4.26 -5.22 12.10
C ILE A 89 -3.26 -5.96 12.99
N VAL A 90 -2.03 -6.12 12.54
CA VAL A 90 -0.97 -6.75 13.33
C VAL A 90 -0.73 -5.99 14.63
N SER A 91 -0.66 -4.66 14.56
CA SER A 91 -0.47 -3.80 15.73
C SER A 91 -1.60 -3.97 16.75
N ARG A 92 -2.86 -4.04 16.29
CA ARG A 92 -4.01 -4.25 17.17
C ARG A 92 -3.96 -5.61 17.86
N LEU A 93 -3.53 -6.64 17.17
CA LEU A 93 -3.38 -7.97 17.76
C LEU A 93 -2.28 -8.00 18.82
N VAL A 94 -1.16 -7.32 18.59
CA VAL A 94 -0.07 -7.20 19.55
C VAL A 94 -0.54 -6.45 20.78
N ASP A 95 -1.23 -5.33 20.63
CA ASP A 95 -1.78 -4.56 21.74
C ASP A 95 -2.74 -5.41 22.58
N PHE A 96 -3.59 -6.20 21.94
CA PHE A 96 -4.51 -7.09 22.64
C PHE A 96 -3.76 -8.12 23.48
N ASP A 97 -2.73 -8.73 22.94
CA ASP A 97 -1.90 -9.71 23.66
C ASP A 97 -1.22 -9.09 24.87
N LEU A 98 -0.67 -7.88 24.70
CA LEU A 98 -0.02 -7.15 25.81
C LEU A 98 -0.98 -6.83 26.95
N LYS A 99 -2.23 -6.51 26.64
CA LYS A 99 -3.24 -6.16 27.63
C LYS A 99 -3.85 -7.37 28.32
N HIS A 100 -3.95 -8.48 27.65
CA HIS A 100 -4.68 -9.65 28.14
C HIS A 100 -3.81 -10.87 28.37
N GLY A 101 -2.74 -11.03 27.58
CA GLY A 101 -1.85 -12.18 27.66
C GLY A 101 -0.85 -12.13 28.79
N HIS A 102 -0.55 -10.93 29.28
CA HIS A 102 0.42 -10.71 30.37
C HIS A 102 -0.26 -10.27 31.67
N GLY A 103 -1.55 -10.26 31.61
CA GLY A 103 -2.42 -9.78 32.68
C GLY A 103 -2.09 -10.24 34.01
#